data_cd36caeec0d8836d49092328463c4ea6
#
_entry.id   cd36caeec0d8836d49092328463c4ea6
#
_cell.length_a   1.000
_cell.length_b   1.000
_cell.length_c   1.000
_cell.angle_alpha   90.00
_cell.angle_beta   90.00
_cell.angle_gamma   90.00
#
_symmetry.space_group_name_H-M   'P 1'
#
loop_
_entity.id
_entity.type
_entity.pdbx_description
1 polymer ?
#
loop_
_entity_poly.entity_id
_entity_poly.type
_entity_poly.pdbx_seq_one_letter_code
_entity_poly.pdbx_strand_id
1 'polypeptide(L)'
;MEGASSIDAQKYFYQKLMWNQLIVLTPDGMELEEGEQTVGGNTTVKLVSFDGGHIPVFTSLNRVFDQEIMKGKVSYISLKGQDLFSMTKGSTFILNPYSSYSKELLPLEIEQLMNGTIYDQIDADEAERQHIEQFNTLYDLACEKQQDLILLEEYRMQELNAEDQARLEESVHYFKQCLALIEDHWPSMVLMAKALQRLERHEEAFALLEKAFVINVENHSIPMEAALEAVHLQDLEKALYYSEESMKRKPNDFALMGNHAMNLVLAERDHEALDLIEQALVLKPKDEVNENVKNLITEVMAGTRKRPTMEETVNG
;
A
#
# COMPACT_ATOMS: atom_id res chain seq x y z
N MET A 1 12.62 -10.36 -23.62
CA MET A 1 11.97 -9.67 -22.49
C MET A 1 10.69 -10.36 -21.97
N GLU A 2 10.18 -11.36 -22.65
CA GLU A 2 9.02 -12.14 -22.16
C GLU A 2 9.34 -13.05 -20.95
N GLY A 3 10.61 -13.36 -20.71
CA GLY A 3 11.00 -14.30 -19.64
C GLY A 3 11.07 -13.73 -18.23
N ALA A 4 10.88 -12.43 -18.03
CA ALA A 4 10.94 -11.81 -16.69
C ALA A 4 9.54 -11.56 -16.09
N SER A 5 8.47 -11.84 -16.83
CA SER A 5 7.10 -11.43 -16.45
C SER A 5 6.18 -12.59 -16.00
N SER A 6 6.59 -13.85 -16.16
CA SER A 6 5.80 -14.98 -15.67
C SER A 6 6.61 -15.87 -14.72
N ILE A 7 5.96 -16.41 -13.73
CA ILE A 7 6.52 -17.43 -12.81
C ILE A 7 7.19 -18.56 -13.55
N ASP A 8 6.48 -19.13 -14.53
CA ASP A 8 6.99 -20.27 -15.30
C ASP A 8 8.28 -19.91 -16.02
N ALA A 9 8.39 -18.69 -16.54
CA ALA A 9 9.61 -18.22 -17.19
C ALA A 9 10.76 -18.02 -16.18
N GLN A 10 10.48 -17.51 -14.99
CA GLN A 10 11.48 -17.38 -13.92
C GLN A 10 11.96 -18.76 -13.43
N LYS A 11 11.04 -19.68 -13.15
CA LYS A 11 11.37 -21.05 -12.75
C LYS A 11 12.15 -21.78 -13.85
N TYR A 12 11.74 -21.63 -15.10
CA TYR A 12 12.45 -22.18 -16.25
C TYR A 12 13.85 -21.63 -16.40
N PHE A 13 14.03 -20.32 -16.21
CA PHE A 13 15.35 -19.69 -16.22
C PHE A 13 16.29 -20.32 -15.19
N TYR A 14 15.88 -20.47 -13.93
CA TYR A 14 16.71 -21.07 -12.88
C TYR A 14 16.97 -22.56 -13.13
N GLN A 15 16.00 -23.31 -13.65
CA GLN A 15 16.21 -24.69 -14.06
C GLN A 15 17.27 -24.77 -15.16
N LYS A 16 17.18 -23.93 -16.19
CA LYS A 16 18.18 -23.89 -17.26
C LYS A 16 19.55 -23.47 -16.74
N LEU A 17 19.63 -22.51 -15.84
CA LEU A 17 20.86 -22.07 -15.23
C LEU A 17 21.58 -23.20 -14.48
N MET A 18 20.83 -24.07 -13.79
CA MET A 18 21.37 -25.20 -13.04
C MET A 18 21.86 -26.34 -13.94
N TRP A 19 21.08 -26.68 -14.95
CA TRP A 19 21.28 -27.93 -15.68
C TRP A 19 22.00 -27.79 -17.02
N ASN A 20 22.08 -26.58 -17.57
CA ASN A 20 22.82 -26.35 -18.83
C ASN A 20 24.32 -26.15 -18.56
N GLN A 21 25.08 -26.35 -19.63
CA GLN A 21 26.49 -25.98 -19.65
C GLN A 21 26.64 -24.45 -19.63
N LEU A 22 27.45 -23.99 -18.70
CA LEU A 22 27.86 -22.59 -18.58
C LEU A 22 29.34 -22.47 -18.91
N ILE A 23 29.71 -21.37 -19.54
CA ILE A 23 31.08 -21.08 -19.95
C ILE A 23 31.67 -20.09 -18.97
N VAL A 24 32.82 -20.41 -18.41
CA VAL A 24 33.61 -19.57 -17.50
C VAL A 24 34.99 -19.38 -18.08
N LEU A 25 35.46 -18.14 -18.13
CA LEU A 25 36.79 -17.82 -18.71
C LEU A 25 37.90 -18.21 -17.74
N THR A 26 39.00 -18.68 -18.32
CA THR A 26 40.24 -18.97 -17.59
C THR A 26 41.34 -18.01 -18.06
N PRO A 27 42.32 -17.66 -17.19
CA PRO A 27 43.43 -16.84 -17.59
C PRO A 27 44.24 -17.48 -18.74
N ASP A 28 44.73 -16.67 -19.67
CA ASP A 28 45.66 -17.13 -20.69
C ASP A 28 46.91 -17.71 -20.03
N GLY A 29 47.32 -18.91 -20.44
CA GLY A 29 48.52 -19.56 -19.92
C GLY A 29 48.33 -20.93 -19.28
N MET A 30 47.11 -21.51 -19.28
CA MET A 30 46.99 -22.95 -19.18
C MET A 30 47.55 -23.55 -20.47
N GLU A 31 48.58 -24.39 -20.36
CA GLU A 31 49.15 -25.18 -21.50
C GLU A 31 48.12 -26.27 -21.91
N LEU A 32 46.99 -25.85 -22.45
CA LEU A 32 45.99 -26.72 -23.05
C LEU A 32 46.19 -26.68 -24.55
N GLU A 33 46.21 -27.84 -25.18
CA GLU A 33 46.18 -27.92 -26.66
C GLU A 33 44.89 -27.27 -27.18
N GLU A 34 44.96 -26.73 -28.40
CA GLU A 34 43.76 -26.17 -29.04
C GLU A 34 42.68 -27.25 -29.19
N GLY A 35 41.50 -26.98 -28.64
CA GLY A 35 40.34 -27.88 -28.74
C GLY A 35 39.67 -28.16 -27.40
N GLU A 36 38.62 -28.94 -27.45
CA GLU A 36 37.83 -29.33 -26.27
C GLU A 36 38.52 -30.53 -25.61
N GLN A 37 38.91 -30.35 -24.33
CA GLN A 37 39.55 -31.43 -23.54
C GLN A 37 38.77 -31.67 -22.24
N THR A 38 38.76 -32.91 -21.80
CA THR A 38 38.16 -33.27 -20.47
C THR A 38 39.22 -33.10 -19.40
N VAL A 39 38.95 -32.20 -18.44
CA VAL A 39 39.84 -31.96 -17.28
C VAL A 39 39.55 -33.02 -16.20
N GLY A 40 40.61 -33.66 -15.71
CA GLY A 40 40.47 -34.71 -14.66
C GLY A 40 40.07 -34.12 -13.31
N GLY A 41 39.40 -34.91 -12.47
CA GLY A 41 38.75 -34.49 -11.23
C GLY A 41 39.62 -33.87 -10.12
N ASN A 42 40.94 -33.86 -10.27
CA ASN A 42 41.91 -33.27 -9.31
C ASN A 42 42.62 -32.03 -9.86
N THR A 43 42.10 -31.38 -10.89
CA THR A 43 42.74 -30.22 -11.51
C THR A 43 42.22 -28.92 -10.88
N THR A 44 43.11 -28.09 -10.35
CA THR A 44 42.76 -26.76 -9.89
C THR A 44 42.72 -25.79 -11.10
N VAL A 45 41.57 -25.21 -11.34
CA VAL A 45 41.37 -24.23 -12.42
C VAL A 45 41.21 -22.84 -11.83
N LYS A 46 41.96 -21.87 -12.32
CA LYS A 46 41.78 -20.46 -11.99
C LYS A 46 40.69 -19.88 -12.91
N LEU A 47 39.76 -19.12 -12.33
CA LEU A 47 38.73 -18.44 -13.09
C LEU A 47 39.07 -16.96 -13.22
N VAL A 48 38.68 -16.35 -14.34
CA VAL A 48 38.75 -14.90 -14.51
C VAL A 48 37.70 -14.24 -13.64
N SER A 49 38.06 -13.17 -12.96
CA SER A 49 37.13 -12.31 -12.22
C SER A 49 37.30 -10.87 -12.66
N PHE A 50 36.20 -10.11 -12.65
CA PHE A 50 36.20 -8.66 -12.84
C PHE A 50 36.66 -7.95 -11.55
N ASP A 51 36.94 -6.65 -11.68
CA ASP A 51 37.16 -5.78 -10.53
C ASP A 51 35.94 -5.87 -9.58
N GLY A 52 36.19 -6.11 -8.31
CA GLY A 52 35.15 -6.40 -7.33
C GLY A 52 34.84 -7.88 -7.09
N GLY A 53 35.54 -8.80 -7.75
CA GLY A 53 35.47 -10.25 -7.47
C GLY A 53 34.33 -10.99 -8.18
N HIS A 54 33.62 -10.35 -9.09
CA HIS A 54 32.54 -10.98 -9.85
C HIS A 54 33.08 -11.92 -10.93
N ILE A 55 32.59 -13.14 -10.99
CA ILE A 55 32.98 -14.13 -11.98
C ILE A 55 32.03 -14.01 -13.20
N PRO A 56 32.55 -13.66 -14.40
CA PRO A 56 31.74 -13.65 -15.61
C PRO A 56 31.39 -15.06 -16.05
N VAL A 57 30.10 -15.28 -16.32
CA VAL A 57 29.55 -16.57 -16.77
C VAL A 57 28.72 -16.35 -18.03
N PHE A 58 28.85 -17.24 -18.99
CA PHE A 58 28.16 -17.11 -20.27
C PHE A 58 27.31 -18.35 -20.58
N THR A 59 26.14 -18.14 -21.14
CA THR A 59 25.22 -19.21 -21.53
C THR A 59 25.59 -19.89 -22.84
N SER A 60 26.51 -19.30 -23.61
CA SER A 60 27.10 -19.88 -24.80
C SER A 60 28.42 -19.15 -25.16
N LEU A 61 29.28 -19.80 -25.95
CA LEU A 61 30.52 -19.19 -26.38
C LEU A 61 30.30 -17.89 -27.17
N ASN A 62 29.25 -17.80 -27.97
CA ASN A 62 28.92 -16.59 -28.70
C ASN A 62 28.70 -15.38 -27.81
N ARG A 63 28.20 -15.57 -26.59
CA ARG A 63 27.94 -14.51 -25.62
C ARG A 63 29.20 -13.89 -25.05
N VAL A 64 30.32 -14.57 -25.12
CA VAL A 64 31.65 -14.02 -24.76
C VAL A 64 32.03 -12.86 -25.68
N PHE A 65 31.58 -12.91 -26.94
CA PHE A 65 31.91 -11.94 -27.97
C PHE A 65 30.80 -10.89 -28.20
N ASP A 66 29.79 -10.86 -27.37
CA ASP A 66 28.71 -9.86 -27.46
C ASP A 66 29.34 -8.44 -27.41
N GLN A 67 28.81 -7.53 -28.22
CA GLN A 67 29.27 -6.15 -28.38
C GLN A 67 30.75 -5.99 -28.76
N GLU A 68 31.40 -7.04 -29.27
CA GLU A 68 32.81 -7.05 -29.68
C GLU A 68 33.81 -6.60 -28.57
N ILE A 69 33.43 -6.77 -27.30
CA ILE A 69 34.26 -6.37 -26.13
C ILE A 69 35.49 -7.29 -26.07
N MET A 70 35.28 -8.60 -26.21
CA MET A 70 36.35 -9.57 -26.31
C MET A 70 36.69 -9.82 -27.76
N LYS A 71 38.01 -9.83 -28.08
CA LYS A 71 38.51 -10.07 -29.44
C LYS A 71 39.58 -11.14 -29.41
N GLY A 72 39.53 -12.07 -30.38
CA GLY A 72 40.51 -13.13 -30.49
C GLY A 72 40.14 -14.43 -29.79
N LYS A 73 41.15 -15.28 -29.53
CA LYS A 73 40.96 -16.56 -28.87
C LYS A 73 40.76 -16.36 -27.36
N VAL A 74 39.89 -17.15 -26.77
CA VAL A 74 39.64 -17.17 -25.31
C VAL A 74 39.83 -18.57 -24.77
N SER A 75 40.41 -18.67 -23.58
CA SER A 75 40.47 -19.91 -22.81
C SER A 75 39.29 -19.98 -21.91
N TYR A 76 38.59 -21.12 -21.86
CA TYR A 76 37.40 -21.30 -21.04
C TYR A 76 37.22 -22.76 -20.57
N ILE A 77 36.42 -22.92 -19.55
CA ILE A 77 35.87 -24.23 -19.14
C ILE A 77 34.36 -24.22 -19.31
N SER A 78 33.79 -25.37 -19.59
CA SER A 78 32.34 -25.58 -19.65
C SER A 78 31.92 -26.54 -18.53
N LEU A 79 31.03 -26.08 -17.67
CA LEU A 79 30.54 -26.80 -16.52
C LEU A 79 29.02 -26.67 -16.43
N LYS A 80 28.35 -27.71 -15.91
CA LYS A 80 26.94 -27.51 -15.52
C LYS A 80 26.86 -26.46 -14.41
N GLY A 81 25.81 -25.64 -14.44
CA GLY A 81 25.62 -24.59 -13.41
C GLY A 81 25.68 -25.16 -12.00
N GLN A 82 25.03 -26.29 -11.75
CA GLN A 82 25.09 -26.99 -10.47
C GLN A 82 26.51 -27.28 -10.01
N ASP A 83 27.36 -27.77 -10.88
CA ASP A 83 28.74 -28.12 -10.56
C ASP A 83 29.56 -26.84 -10.29
N LEU A 84 29.41 -25.84 -11.16
CA LEU A 84 30.06 -24.53 -10.99
C LEU A 84 29.74 -23.90 -9.64
N PHE A 85 28.47 -23.79 -9.29
CA PHE A 85 28.02 -23.15 -8.04
C PHE A 85 28.44 -23.95 -6.79
N SER A 86 28.45 -25.28 -6.88
CA SER A 86 28.91 -26.11 -5.76
C SER A 86 30.43 -25.97 -5.49
N MET A 87 31.23 -25.77 -6.54
CA MET A 87 32.68 -25.59 -6.46
C MET A 87 33.11 -24.20 -6.02
N THR A 88 32.27 -23.18 -6.22
CA THR A 88 32.60 -21.77 -6.01
C THR A 88 31.66 -21.11 -4.98
N LYS A 89 31.40 -21.78 -3.88
CA LYS A 89 30.50 -21.29 -2.82
C LYS A 89 30.88 -19.90 -2.34
N GLY A 90 29.90 -19.03 -2.21
CA GLY A 90 30.09 -17.65 -1.73
C GLY A 90 30.58 -16.66 -2.80
N SER A 91 30.73 -17.09 -4.06
CA SER A 91 31.09 -16.21 -5.16
C SER A 91 29.87 -15.49 -5.72
N THR A 92 30.10 -14.28 -6.23
CA THR A 92 29.13 -13.53 -7.03
C THR A 92 29.43 -13.74 -8.51
N PHE A 93 28.39 -13.93 -9.32
CA PHE A 93 28.54 -14.09 -10.77
C PHE A 93 27.81 -13.01 -11.55
N ILE A 94 28.28 -12.73 -12.76
CA ILE A 94 27.54 -11.93 -13.74
C ILE A 94 27.28 -12.82 -14.96
N LEU A 95 26.03 -13.13 -15.19
CA LEU A 95 25.59 -13.92 -16.33
C LEU A 95 25.53 -13.03 -17.57
N ASN A 96 26.19 -13.45 -18.65
CA ASN A 96 26.28 -12.74 -19.94
C ASN A 96 26.59 -11.23 -19.78
N PRO A 97 27.71 -10.84 -19.15
CA PRO A 97 28.00 -9.44 -18.78
C PRO A 97 28.02 -8.47 -19.96
N TYR A 98 28.25 -8.97 -21.16
CA TYR A 98 28.34 -8.14 -22.39
C TYR A 98 27.02 -8.07 -23.15
N SER A 99 25.96 -8.70 -22.62
CA SER A 99 24.63 -8.73 -23.22
C SER A 99 23.72 -7.66 -22.60
N SER A 100 22.73 -7.17 -23.36
CA SER A 100 21.62 -6.38 -22.82
C SER A 100 20.76 -7.14 -21.81
N TYR A 101 20.95 -8.45 -21.67
CA TYR A 101 20.28 -9.35 -20.74
C TYR A 101 21.23 -9.86 -19.66
N SER A 102 22.16 -9.03 -19.24
CA SER A 102 23.06 -9.33 -18.12
C SER A 102 22.26 -9.45 -16.81
N LYS A 103 22.66 -10.42 -15.98
CA LYS A 103 22.09 -10.61 -14.64
C LYS A 103 23.19 -10.91 -13.63
N GLU A 104 23.22 -10.15 -12.55
CA GLU A 104 24.02 -10.49 -11.38
C GLU A 104 23.36 -11.61 -10.60
N LEU A 105 24.16 -12.58 -10.13
CA LEU A 105 23.75 -13.70 -9.28
C LEU A 105 24.50 -13.59 -7.96
N LEU A 106 23.79 -13.23 -6.93
CA LEU A 106 24.35 -13.05 -5.57
C LEU A 106 24.54 -14.40 -4.85
N PRO A 107 25.47 -14.49 -3.90
CA PRO A 107 25.71 -15.73 -3.15
C PRO A 107 24.46 -16.31 -2.50
N LEU A 108 23.60 -15.46 -1.93
CA LEU A 108 22.33 -15.90 -1.32
C LEU A 108 21.36 -16.48 -2.37
N GLU A 109 21.24 -15.84 -3.54
CA GLU A 109 20.40 -16.34 -4.64
C GLU A 109 20.88 -17.72 -5.12
N ILE A 110 22.22 -17.88 -5.22
CA ILE A 110 22.83 -19.17 -5.60
C ILE A 110 22.57 -20.25 -4.52
N GLU A 111 22.68 -19.90 -3.25
CA GLU A 111 22.38 -20.80 -2.16
C GLU A 111 20.92 -21.26 -2.17
N GLN A 112 19.98 -20.32 -2.36
CA GLN A 112 18.56 -20.61 -2.50
C GLN A 112 18.26 -21.48 -3.74
N LEU A 113 18.99 -21.23 -4.84
CA LEU A 113 18.89 -22.04 -6.05
C LEU A 113 19.39 -23.47 -5.83
N MET A 114 20.53 -23.62 -5.14
CA MET A 114 21.15 -24.92 -4.86
C MET A 114 20.32 -25.80 -3.91
N ASN A 115 19.65 -25.18 -2.94
CA ASN A 115 18.79 -25.90 -1.98
C ASN A 115 17.30 -25.99 -2.41
N GLY A 116 16.94 -25.33 -3.52
CA GLY A 116 15.59 -25.33 -4.07
C GLY A 116 14.63 -24.30 -3.49
N THR A 117 15.00 -23.57 -2.41
CA THR A 117 14.09 -22.61 -1.75
C THR A 117 13.76 -21.39 -2.60
N ILE A 118 14.52 -21.13 -3.66
CA ILE A 118 14.22 -20.05 -4.62
C ILE A 118 12.86 -20.24 -5.32
N TYR A 119 12.43 -21.49 -5.52
CA TYR A 119 11.15 -21.78 -6.13
C TYR A 119 9.99 -21.49 -5.18
N ASP A 120 10.17 -21.80 -3.90
CA ASP A 120 9.19 -21.45 -2.86
C ASP A 120 9.04 -19.93 -2.72
N GLN A 121 10.17 -19.20 -2.81
CA GLN A 121 10.16 -17.74 -2.78
C GLN A 121 9.41 -17.14 -3.98
N ILE A 122 9.65 -17.65 -5.19
CA ILE A 122 8.95 -17.21 -6.41
C ILE A 122 7.43 -17.42 -6.28
N ASP A 123 7.01 -18.57 -5.71
CA ASP A 123 5.59 -18.86 -5.51
C ASP A 123 4.97 -17.94 -4.45
N ALA A 124 5.69 -17.65 -3.36
CA ALA A 124 5.24 -16.73 -2.32
C ALA A 124 5.11 -15.29 -2.84
N ASP A 125 6.10 -14.79 -3.57
CA ASP A 125 6.10 -13.44 -4.16
C ASP A 125 4.92 -13.25 -5.13
N GLU A 126 4.56 -14.31 -5.86
CA GLU A 126 3.41 -14.25 -6.76
C GLU A 126 2.08 -14.30 -6.03
N ALA A 127 1.97 -15.15 -5.01
CA ALA A 127 0.76 -15.21 -4.19
C ALA A 127 0.50 -13.85 -3.53
N GLU A 128 1.54 -13.18 -3.02
CA GLU A 128 1.45 -11.83 -2.48
C GLU A 128 1.03 -10.81 -3.55
N ARG A 129 1.61 -10.88 -4.76
CA ARG A 129 1.24 -10.00 -5.87
C ARG A 129 -0.23 -10.17 -6.27
N GLN A 130 -0.71 -11.41 -6.39
CA GLN A 130 -2.10 -11.71 -6.71
C GLN A 130 -3.05 -11.21 -5.61
N HIS A 131 -2.66 -11.35 -4.35
CA HIS A 131 -3.42 -10.84 -3.21
C HIS A 131 -3.57 -9.31 -3.26
N ILE A 132 -2.47 -8.58 -3.53
CA ILE A 132 -2.48 -7.12 -3.68
C ILE A 132 -3.30 -6.70 -4.91
N GLU A 133 -3.18 -7.39 -6.04
CA GLU A 133 -3.94 -7.09 -7.26
C GLU A 133 -5.44 -7.31 -7.05
N GLN A 134 -5.82 -8.38 -6.37
CA GLN A 134 -7.21 -8.65 -5.98
C GLN A 134 -7.76 -7.55 -5.07
N PHE A 135 -6.99 -7.14 -4.06
CA PHE A 135 -7.36 -6.05 -3.17
C PHE A 135 -7.59 -4.75 -3.95
N ASN A 136 -6.64 -4.36 -4.80
CA ASN A 136 -6.74 -3.13 -5.59
C ASN A 136 -7.98 -3.13 -6.49
N THR A 137 -8.25 -4.26 -7.16
CA THR A 137 -9.43 -4.41 -8.02
C THR A 137 -10.73 -4.22 -7.23
N LEU A 138 -10.85 -4.83 -6.08
CA LEU A 138 -12.03 -4.70 -5.21
C LEU A 138 -12.17 -3.27 -4.66
N TYR A 139 -11.06 -2.65 -4.28
CA TYR A 139 -11.03 -1.28 -3.77
C TYR A 139 -11.48 -0.27 -4.84
N ASP A 140 -10.97 -0.41 -6.07
CA ASP A 140 -11.34 0.45 -7.19
C ASP A 140 -12.82 0.31 -7.54
N LEU A 141 -13.34 -0.93 -7.59
CA LEU A 141 -14.77 -1.20 -7.80
C LEU A 141 -15.64 -0.57 -6.69
N ALA A 142 -15.23 -0.70 -5.44
CA ALA A 142 -15.95 -0.09 -4.32
C ALA A 142 -16.00 1.43 -4.44
N CYS A 143 -14.86 2.06 -4.76
CA CYS A 143 -14.78 3.50 -4.96
C CYS A 143 -15.62 3.97 -6.16
N GLU A 144 -15.58 3.26 -7.29
CA GLU A 144 -16.37 3.57 -8.48
C GLU A 144 -17.87 3.57 -8.17
N LYS A 145 -18.35 2.61 -7.40
CA LYS A 145 -19.77 2.49 -7.04
C LYS A 145 -20.30 3.67 -6.23
N GLN A 146 -19.48 4.32 -5.42
CA GLN A 146 -19.91 5.37 -4.50
C GLN A 146 -19.40 6.78 -4.82
N GLN A 147 -18.48 6.97 -5.79
CA GLN A 147 -17.71 8.22 -5.97
C GLN A 147 -18.57 9.49 -6.11
N ASP A 148 -19.75 9.38 -6.70
CA ASP A 148 -20.70 10.49 -6.91
C ASP A 148 -21.82 10.54 -5.86
N LEU A 149 -21.87 9.57 -4.95
CA LEU A 149 -22.91 9.41 -3.92
C LEU A 149 -22.44 9.78 -2.51
N ILE A 150 -21.12 9.76 -2.27
CA ILE A 150 -20.51 10.22 -1.03
C ILE A 150 -19.78 11.53 -1.29
N LEU A 151 -20.04 12.53 -0.45
CA LEU A 151 -19.35 13.80 -0.50
C LEU A 151 -18.28 13.82 0.61
N LEU A 152 -17.03 14.08 0.20
CA LEU A 152 -15.92 14.21 1.14
C LEU A 152 -15.82 15.62 1.77
N GLU A 153 -16.43 16.64 1.13
CA GLU A 153 -16.27 18.05 1.53
C GLU A 153 -17.55 18.90 1.57
N GLU A 154 -18.67 18.49 0.97
CA GLU A 154 -19.92 19.26 0.99
C GLU A 154 -21.14 18.37 1.26
N TYR A 155 -21.90 18.72 2.31
CA TYR A 155 -23.18 18.09 2.62
C TYR A 155 -24.27 18.64 1.71
N ARG A 156 -24.59 17.95 0.62
CA ARG A 156 -25.88 18.05 -0.06
C ARG A 156 -26.57 16.71 0.05
N MET A 157 -27.47 16.60 1.01
CA MET A 157 -28.36 15.45 1.11
C MET A 157 -29.32 15.45 -0.07
N GLN A 158 -28.96 14.75 -1.16
CA GLN A 158 -29.96 14.31 -2.14
C GLN A 158 -30.58 13.01 -1.65
N GLU A 159 -31.90 12.91 -1.73
CA GLU A 159 -32.56 11.62 -1.48
C GLU A 159 -32.01 10.56 -2.44
N LEU A 160 -31.64 9.41 -1.89
CA LEU A 160 -31.15 8.29 -2.69
C LEU A 160 -32.32 7.61 -3.39
N ASN A 161 -32.23 7.45 -4.69
CA ASN A 161 -33.14 6.57 -5.41
C ASN A 161 -32.73 5.08 -5.23
N ALA A 162 -33.56 4.15 -5.69
CA ALA A 162 -33.31 2.71 -5.52
C ALA A 162 -32.02 2.23 -6.24
N GLU A 163 -31.63 2.86 -7.33
CA GLU A 163 -30.38 2.55 -8.05
C GLU A 163 -29.16 3.00 -7.25
N ASP A 164 -29.20 4.22 -6.70
CA ASP A 164 -28.12 4.75 -5.86
C ASP A 164 -27.96 3.93 -4.58
N GLN A 165 -29.07 3.51 -3.93
CA GLN A 165 -29.01 2.61 -2.79
C GLN A 165 -28.35 1.27 -3.14
N ALA A 166 -28.70 0.68 -4.29
CA ALA A 166 -28.09 -0.57 -4.74
C ALA A 166 -26.59 -0.42 -5.01
N ARG A 167 -26.15 0.71 -5.61
CA ARG A 167 -24.74 1.02 -5.85
C ARG A 167 -23.97 1.16 -4.54
N LEU A 168 -24.53 1.82 -3.52
CA LEU A 168 -23.90 1.94 -2.21
C LEU A 168 -23.80 0.58 -1.50
N GLU A 169 -24.82 -0.28 -1.59
CA GLU A 169 -24.76 -1.65 -1.03
C GLU A 169 -23.68 -2.49 -1.74
N GLU A 170 -23.51 -2.35 -3.07
CA GLU A 170 -22.42 -2.99 -3.79
C GLU A 170 -21.06 -2.47 -3.32
N SER A 171 -20.92 -1.15 -3.12
CA SER A 171 -19.68 -0.57 -2.56
C SER A 171 -19.35 -1.14 -1.18
N VAL A 172 -20.33 -1.19 -0.28
CA VAL A 172 -20.19 -1.81 1.05
C VAL A 172 -19.76 -3.28 0.93
N HIS A 173 -20.34 -4.02 -0.02
CA HIS A 173 -19.97 -5.41 -0.26
C HIS A 173 -18.51 -5.57 -0.70
N TYR A 174 -18.03 -4.74 -1.64
CA TYR A 174 -16.64 -4.76 -2.10
C TYR A 174 -15.66 -4.34 -1.00
N PHE A 175 -15.97 -3.29 -0.20
CA PHE A 175 -15.13 -2.94 0.95
C PHE A 175 -15.06 -4.02 2.02
N LYS A 176 -16.15 -4.78 2.25
CA LYS A 176 -16.09 -5.95 3.14
C LYS A 176 -15.10 -7.00 2.64
N GLN A 177 -15.04 -7.21 1.31
CA GLN A 177 -14.05 -8.12 0.74
C GLN A 177 -12.62 -7.55 0.86
N CYS A 178 -12.43 -6.24 0.66
CA CYS A 178 -11.13 -5.58 0.92
C CYS A 178 -10.65 -5.81 2.37
N LEU A 179 -11.54 -5.64 3.34
CA LEU A 179 -11.21 -5.84 4.76
C LEU A 179 -11.04 -7.31 5.14
N ALA A 180 -11.57 -8.25 4.35
CA ALA A 180 -11.27 -9.67 4.51
C ALA A 180 -9.86 -10.04 3.99
N LEU A 181 -9.32 -9.27 3.03
CA LEU A 181 -7.94 -9.42 2.53
C LEU A 181 -6.94 -8.66 3.42
N ILE A 182 -7.26 -7.42 3.79
CA ILE A 182 -6.40 -6.55 4.62
C ILE A 182 -7.25 -5.97 5.75
N GLU A 183 -7.23 -6.63 6.90
CA GLU A 183 -8.14 -6.35 8.02
C GLU A 183 -7.97 -4.93 8.59
N ASP A 184 -6.75 -4.40 8.61
CA ASP A 184 -6.39 -3.10 9.19
C ASP A 184 -6.34 -1.95 8.17
N HIS A 185 -6.89 -2.14 6.96
CA HIS A 185 -6.91 -1.09 5.94
C HIS A 185 -7.92 0.01 6.28
N TRP A 186 -7.50 0.96 7.12
CA TRP A 186 -8.34 2.05 7.61
C TRP A 186 -9.01 2.90 6.50
N PRO A 187 -8.41 3.13 5.29
CA PRO A 187 -9.13 3.87 4.24
C PRO A 187 -10.39 3.15 3.77
N SER A 188 -10.34 1.80 3.63
CA SER A 188 -11.54 1.01 3.32
C SER A 188 -12.61 1.13 4.40
N MET A 189 -12.21 1.15 5.69
CA MET A 189 -13.16 1.34 6.80
C MET A 189 -13.87 2.69 6.71
N VAL A 190 -13.12 3.78 6.48
CA VAL A 190 -13.66 5.13 6.38
C VAL A 190 -14.60 5.27 5.18
N LEU A 191 -14.18 4.80 4.01
CA LEU A 191 -15.00 4.89 2.80
C LEU A 191 -16.25 4.01 2.89
N MET A 192 -16.16 2.83 3.49
CA MET A 192 -17.31 1.98 3.80
C MET A 192 -18.24 2.65 4.79
N ALA A 193 -17.69 3.31 5.83
CA ALA A 193 -18.51 4.05 6.79
C ALA A 193 -19.29 5.17 6.10
N LYS A 194 -18.69 5.91 5.16
CA LYS A 194 -19.39 6.94 4.38
C LYS A 194 -20.53 6.39 3.51
N ALA A 195 -20.34 5.22 2.91
CA ALA A 195 -21.45 4.55 2.22
C ALA A 195 -22.58 4.15 3.18
N LEU A 196 -22.22 3.63 4.35
CA LEU A 196 -23.19 3.24 5.40
C LEU A 196 -23.93 4.45 5.97
N GLN A 197 -23.26 5.59 6.17
CA GLN A 197 -23.88 6.87 6.54
C GLN A 197 -24.98 7.26 5.56
N ARG A 198 -24.68 7.19 4.26
CA ARG A 198 -25.64 7.48 3.21
C ARG A 198 -26.83 6.50 3.16
N LEU A 199 -26.60 5.26 3.63
CA LEU A 199 -27.62 4.22 3.79
C LEU A 199 -28.35 4.28 5.16
N GLU A 200 -28.13 5.32 5.96
CA GLU A 200 -28.68 5.50 7.32
C GLU A 200 -28.35 4.35 8.30
N ARG A 201 -27.22 3.65 8.05
CA ARG A 201 -26.74 2.52 8.88
C ARG A 201 -25.70 3.01 9.87
N HIS A 202 -26.12 3.92 10.75
CA HIS A 202 -25.24 4.70 11.63
C HIS A 202 -24.43 3.85 12.61
N GLU A 203 -25.00 2.78 13.20
CA GLU A 203 -24.27 1.91 14.13
C GLU A 203 -23.10 1.19 13.45
N GLU A 204 -23.31 0.73 12.20
CA GLU A 204 -22.27 0.04 11.45
C GLU A 204 -21.18 1.03 10.99
N ALA A 205 -21.56 2.23 10.56
CA ALA A 205 -20.63 3.30 10.20
C ALA A 205 -19.76 3.67 11.39
N PHE A 206 -20.38 3.92 12.54
CA PHE A 206 -19.68 4.28 13.76
C PHE A 206 -18.68 3.20 14.21
N ALA A 207 -19.06 1.93 14.19
CA ALA A 207 -18.19 0.82 14.56
C ALA A 207 -16.94 0.71 13.68
N LEU A 208 -17.04 1.05 12.37
CA LEU A 208 -15.89 1.09 11.47
C LEU A 208 -15.00 2.30 11.76
N LEU A 209 -15.58 3.45 12.05
CA LEU A 209 -14.83 4.67 12.39
C LEU A 209 -14.09 4.51 13.71
N GLU A 210 -14.67 3.85 14.73
CA GLU A 210 -13.97 3.50 15.98
C GLU A 210 -12.75 2.60 15.69
N LYS A 211 -12.85 1.61 14.83
CA LYS A 211 -11.71 0.78 14.43
C LYS A 211 -10.65 1.60 13.69
N ALA A 212 -11.05 2.38 12.70
CA ALA A 212 -10.14 3.22 11.93
C ALA A 212 -9.43 4.26 12.82
N PHE A 213 -10.11 4.80 13.84
CA PHE A 213 -9.56 5.76 14.81
C PHE A 213 -8.37 5.20 15.60
N VAL A 214 -8.45 3.91 15.97
CA VAL A 214 -7.37 3.22 16.69
C VAL A 214 -6.18 2.95 15.79
N ILE A 215 -6.44 2.60 14.52
CA ILE A 215 -5.39 2.26 13.54
C ILE A 215 -4.65 3.50 13.06
N ASN A 216 -5.36 4.55 12.70
CA ASN A 216 -4.76 5.80 12.24
C ASN A 216 -4.95 6.92 13.26
N VAL A 217 -3.89 7.22 13.99
CA VAL A 217 -3.90 8.21 15.08
C VAL A 217 -3.67 9.65 14.62
N GLU A 218 -3.32 9.87 13.35
CA GLU A 218 -2.97 11.19 12.83
C GLU A 218 -4.13 11.85 12.04
N ASN A 219 -4.94 11.05 11.37
CA ASN A 219 -6.00 11.57 10.51
C ASN A 219 -7.14 12.17 11.34
N HIS A 220 -7.35 13.49 11.19
CA HIS A 220 -8.38 14.24 11.90
C HIS A 220 -9.81 14.00 11.39
N SER A 221 -9.97 13.56 10.14
CA SER A 221 -11.30 13.34 9.55
C SER A 221 -11.99 12.12 10.15
N ILE A 222 -11.22 11.11 10.61
CA ILE A 222 -11.80 9.92 11.24
C ILE A 222 -12.59 10.26 12.50
N PRO A 223 -12.02 10.93 13.52
CA PRO A 223 -12.79 11.32 14.69
C PRO A 223 -13.84 12.39 14.37
N MET A 224 -13.66 13.24 13.35
CA MET A 224 -14.70 14.16 12.90
C MET A 224 -15.96 13.40 12.46
N GLU A 225 -15.82 12.39 11.60
CA GLU A 225 -16.92 11.54 11.13
C GLU A 225 -17.52 10.71 12.29
N ALA A 226 -16.67 10.20 13.19
CA ALA A 226 -17.14 9.46 14.35
C ALA A 226 -17.98 10.35 15.30
N ALA A 227 -17.62 11.62 15.46
CA ALA A 227 -18.41 12.58 16.25
C ALA A 227 -19.79 12.81 15.63
N LEU A 228 -19.86 12.93 14.30
CA LEU A 228 -21.14 13.07 13.58
C LEU A 228 -22.04 11.84 13.80
N GLU A 229 -21.48 10.64 13.63
CA GLU A 229 -22.23 9.41 13.87
C GLU A 229 -22.69 9.27 15.32
N ALA A 230 -21.87 9.71 16.29
CA ALA A 230 -22.27 9.73 17.69
C ALA A 230 -23.48 10.65 17.96
N VAL A 231 -23.60 11.78 17.22
CA VAL A 231 -24.79 12.65 17.27
C VAL A 231 -26.01 11.93 16.70
N HIS A 232 -25.88 11.24 15.56
CA HIS A 232 -26.97 10.42 15.00
C HIS A 232 -27.44 9.31 15.97
N LEU A 233 -26.50 8.70 16.67
CA LEU A 233 -26.76 7.66 17.68
C LEU A 233 -27.20 8.20 19.03
N GLN A 234 -27.33 9.53 19.16
CA GLN A 234 -27.69 10.24 20.38
C GLN A 234 -26.72 9.98 21.56
N ASP A 235 -25.45 9.72 21.27
CA ASP A 235 -24.38 9.54 22.25
C ASP A 235 -23.53 10.83 22.35
N LEU A 236 -24.02 11.75 23.20
CA LEU A 236 -23.38 13.04 23.38
C LEU A 236 -21.96 12.96 23.97
N GLU A 237 -21.71 11.96 24.83
CA GLU A 237 -20.39 11.76 25.42
C GLU A 237 -19.36 11.44 24.36
N LYS A 238 -19.69 10.50 23.46
CA LYS A 238 -18.84 10.13 22.33
C LYS A 238 -18.72 11.26 21.30
N ALA A 239 -19.79 12.00 21.03
CA ALA A 239 -19.76 13.16 20.14
C ALA A 239 -18.76 14.23 20.62
N LEU A 240 -18.76 14.54 21.90
CA LEU A 240 -17.78 15.46 22.52
C LEU A 240 -16.36 14.89 22.44
N TYR A 241 -16.18 13.63 22.82
CA TYR A 241 -14.87 13.00 22.82
C TYR A 241 -14.23 13.02 21.43
N TYR A 242 -14.94 12.52 20.41
CA TYR A 242 -14.38 12.44 19.07
C TYR A 242 -14.21 13.79 18.39
N SER A 243 -15.11 14.77 18.62
CA SER A 243 -14.92 16.11 18.08
C SER A 243 -13.73 16.84 18.72
N GLU A 244 -13.47 16.62 20.02
CA GLU A 244 -12.25 17.14 20.67
C GLU A 244 -10.98 16.46 20.11
N GLU A 245 -10.99 15.14 19.92
CA GLU A 245 -9.88 14.41 19.32
C GLU A 245 -9.58 14.87 17.88
N SER A 246 -10.62 15.19 17.11
CA SER A 246 -10.46 15.76 15.78
C SER A 246 -9.71 17.10 15.82
N MET A 247 -10.05 17.99 16.73
CA MET A 247 -9.35 19.27 16.93
C MET A 247 -7.91 19.07 17.44
N LYS A 248 -7.65 18.08 18.31
CA LYS A 248 -6.29 17.76 18.77
C LYS A 248 -5.40 17.31 17.61
N ARG A 249 -5.95 16.50 16.67
CA ARG A 249 -5.23 16.02 15.49
C ARG A 249 -4.98 17.13 14.45
N LYS A 250 -5.87 18.13 14.35
CA LYS A 250 -5.70 19.30 13.47
C LYS A 250 -6.02 20.59 14.21
N PRO A 251 -5.06 21.12 14.97
CA PRO A 251 -5.23 22.35 15.71
C PRO A 251 -5.49 23.55 14.78
N ASN A 252 -6.27 24.51 15.26
CA ASN A 252 -6.61 25.74 14.55
C ASN A 252 -7.38 25.54 13.22
N ASP A 253 -8.12 24.47 13.12
CA ASP A 253 -9.09 24.30 12.04
C ASP A 253 -10.44 24.88 12.44
N PHE A 254 -10.84 25.98 11.79
CA PHE A 254 -12.06 26.70 12.13
C PHE A 254 -13.34 25.87 11.96
N ALA A 255 -13.36 24.90 11.01
CA ALA A 255 -14.52 24.04 10.79
C ALA A 255 -14.65 23.00 11.89
N LEU A 256 -13.54 22.38 12.32
CA LEU A 256 -13.55 21.44 13.44
C LEU A 256 -13.91 22.12 14.76
N MET A 257 -13.47 23.38 14.96
CA MET A 257 -13.86 24.17 16.11
C MET A 257 -15.35 24.47 16.10
N GLY A 258 -15.94 24.79 14.96
CA GLY A 258 -17.38 24.99 14.79
C GLY A 258 -18.19 23.74 15.13
N ASN A 259 -17.76 22.57 14.62
CA ASN A 259 -18.40 21.29 14.91
C ASN A 259 -18.35 20.95 16.41
N HIS A 260 -17.20 21.16 17.06
CA HIS A 260 -17.07 20.92 18.50
C HIS A 260 -17.90 21.93 19.33
N ALA A 261 -17.92 23.21 18.92
CA ALA A 261 -18.77 24.22 19.57
C ALA A 261 -20.25 23.82 19.53
N MET A 262 -20.72 23.23 18.43
CA MET A 262 -22.09 22.72 18.35
C MET A 262 -22.35 21.58 19.33
N ASN A 263 -21.41 20.63 19.47
CA ASN A 263 -21.50 19.57 20.46
C ASN A 263 -21.48 20.10 21.91
N LEU A 264 -20.71 21.18 22.17
CA LEU A 264 -20.72 21.87 23.46
C LEU A 264 -22.09 22.51 23.76
N VAL A 265 -22.76 23.10 22.74
CA VAL A 265 -24.13 23.61 22.88
C VAL A 265 -25.08 22.47 23.28
N LEU A 266 -25.01 21.34 22.61
CA LEU A 266 -25.87 20.16 22.96
C LEU A 266 -25.59 19.69 24.38
N ALA A 267 -24.39 19.85 24.91
CA ALA A 267 -23.96 19.51 26.25
C ALA A 267 -24.23 20.61 27.30
N GLU A 268 -24.95 21.69 26.95
CA GLU A 268 -25.22 22.83 27.83
C GLU A 268 -23.96 23.58 28.33
N ARG A 269 -22.84 23.45 27.59
CA ARG A 269 -21.56 24.12 27.89
C ARG A 269 -21.42 25.41 27.06
N ASP A 270 -22.42 26.30 27.15
CA ASP A 270 -22.59 27.47 26.26
C ASP A 270 -21.44 28.47 26.31
N HIS A 271 -20.86 28.72 27.47
CA HIS A 271 -19.71 29.61 27.58
C HIS A 271 -18.48 29.08 26.86
N GLU A 272 -18.21 27.80 27.00
CA GLU A 272 -17.10 27.16 26.30
C GLU A 272 -17.35 27.11 24.77
N ALA A 273 -18.59 26.86 24.36
CA ALA A 273 -19.00 26.93 22.97
C ALA A 273 -18.79 28.33 22.38
N LEU A 274 -19.17 29.38 23.14
CA LEU A 274 -19.01 30.77 22.71
C LEU A 274 -17.53 31.15 22.56
N ASP A 275 -16.71 30.81 23.54
CA ASP A 275 -15.27 31.10 23.50
C ASP A 275 -14.60 30.40 22.30
N LEU A 276 -15.00 29.15 22.03
CA LEU A 276 -14.44 28.37 20.93
C LEU A 276 -14.86 28.90 19.55
N ILE A 277 -16.14 29.24 19.38
CA ILE A 277 -16.63 29.75 18.09
C ILE A 277 -16.07 31.12 17.77
N GLU A 278 -15.82 31.98 18.80
CA GLU A 278 -15.13 33.24 18.61
C GLU A 278 -13.70 33.06 18.14
N GLN A 279 -12.98 32.08 18.68
CA GLN A 279 -11.65 31.73 18.20
C GLN A 279 -11.70 31.24 16.74
N ALA A 280 -12.66 30.40 16.37
CA ALA A 280 -12.86 29.94 15.00
C ALA A 280 -13.09 31.10 14.02
N LEU A 281 -13.89 32.11 14.42
CA LEU A 281 -14.15 33.32 13.62
C LEU A 281 -12.96 34.26 13.55
N VAL A 282 -12.01 34.22 14.50
CA VAL A 282 -10.71 34.90 14.38
C VAL A 282 -9.87 34.26 13.28
N LEU A 283 -9.89 32.91 13.17
CA LEU A 283 -9.15 32.19 12.15
C LEU A 283 -9.75 32.40 10.75
N LYS A 284 -11.07 32.37 10.63
CA LYS A 284 -11.79 32.64 9.38
C LYS A 284 -12.95 33.61 9.61
N PRO A 285 -12.67 34.93 9.49
CA PRO A 285 -13.71 35.95 9.61
C PRO A 285 -14.79 35.78 8.52
N LYS A 286 -16.06 35.96 8.92
CA LYS A 286 -17.23 35.85 8.02
C LYS A 286 -17.46 34.44 7.47
N ASP A 287 -17.04 33.43 8.19
CA ASP A 287 -17.48 32.08 7.89
C ASP A 287 -18.96 31.91 8.26
N GLU A 288 -19.81 31.75 7.26
CA GLU A 288 -21.29 31.76 7.44
C GLU A 288 -21.76 30.66 8.40
N VAL A 289 -21.13 29.48 8.37
CA VAL A 289 -21.48 28.37 9.24
C VAL A 289 -21.16 28.72 10.70
N ASN A 290 -19.96 29.22 10.97
CA ASN A 290 -19.55 29.61 12.31
C ASN A 290 -20.28 30.86 12.82
N GLU A 291 -20.65 31.80 11.96
CA GLU A 291 -21.52 32.91 12.33
C GLU A 291 -22.90 32.44 12.75
N ASN A 292 -23.49 31.46 12.04
CA ASN A 292 -24.78 30.87 12.40
C ASN A 292 -24.69 30.12 13.74
N VAL A 293 -23.64 29.34 13.97
CA VAL A 293 -23.42 28.68 15.27
C VAL A 293 -23.25 29.71 16.40
N LYS A 294 -22.51 30.78 16.20
CA LYS A 294 -22.37 31.87 17.19
C LYS A 294 -23.73 32.51 17.51
N ASN A 295 -24.53 32.79 16.48
CA ASN A 295 -25.86 33.37 16.67
C ASN A 295 -26.75 32.43 17.49
N LEU A 296 -26.75 31.14 17.13
CA LEU A 296 -27.48 30.10 17.88
C LEU A 296 -27.07 30.10 19.36
N ILE A 297 -25.76 30.07 19.66
CA ILE A 297 -25.24 30.09 21.04
C ILE A 297 -25.75 31.31 21.77
N THR A 298 -25.62 32.49 21.16
CA THR A 298 -26.04 33.76 21.76
C THR A 298 -27.54 33.80 22.03
N GLU A 299 -28.36 33.34 21.13
CA GLU A 299 -29.81 33.28 21.26
C GLU A 299 -30.26 32.26 22.33
N VAL A 300 -29.60 31.12 22.43
CA VAL A 300 -29.84 30.12 23.49
C VAL A 300 -29.47 30.66 24.85
N MET A 301 -28.31 31.31 24.99
CA MET A 301 -27.89 31.95 26.25
C MET A 301 -28.82 33.10 26.68
N ALA A 302 -29.36 33.85 25.72
CA ALA A 302 -30.35 34.90 25.98
C ALA A 302 -31.75 34.38 26.25
N GLY A 303 -32.01 33.08 26.09
CA GLY A 303 -33.34 32.48 26.25
C GLY A 303 -34.32 32.87 25.13
N THR A 304 -33.86 33.44 24.03
CA THR A 304 -34.66 33.83 22.87
C THR A 304 -34.88 32.68 21.87
N ARG A 305 -34.06 31.64 21.97
CA ARG A 305 -34.15 30.43 21.16
C ARG A 305 -34.02 29.18 22.04
N LYS A 306 -34.85 28.18 21.75
CA LYS A 306 -34.75 26.87 22.43
C LYS A 306 -33.45 26.17 21.96
N ARG A 307 -32.73 25.53 22.89
CA ARG A 307 -31.60 24.69 22.59
C ARG A 307 -32.04 23.56 21.65
N PRO A 308 -31.32 23.31 20.54
CA PRO A 308 -31.61 22.19 19.66
C PRO A 308 -31.35 20.86 20.39
N THR A 309 -32.11 19.85 20.03
CA THR A 309 -31.78 18.47 20.38
C THR A 309 -30.81 17.85 19.39
N MET A 310 -30.18 16.72 19.73
CA MET A 310 -29.34 15.98 18.78
C MET A 310 -30.12 15.58 17.52
N GLU A 311 -31.37 15.15 17.69
CA GLU A 311 -32.28 14.79 16.58
C GLU A 311 -32.55 15.98 15.64
N GLU A 312 -32.80 17.17 16.21
CA GLU A 312 -32.99 18.40 15.42
C GLU A 312 -31.71 18.84 14.70
N THR A 313 -30.53 18.49 15.25
CA THR A 313 -29.25 18.86 14.65
C THR A 313 -28.90 18.02 13.42
N VAL A 314 -29.31 16.77 13.37
CA VAL A 314 -29.02 15.89 12.21
C VAL A 314 -30.09 15.97 11.11
N ASN A 315 -31.30 16.48 11.43
CA ASN A 315 -32.42 16.58 10.48
C ASN A 315 -32.60 18.02 9.93
N GLY A 316 -31.87 19.01 10.38
CA GLY A 316 -31.98 20.40 9.99
C GLY A 316 -30.84 20.88 9.13
#